data_bf56e0e7e080fbb7dc0944f826fff73a
#
_entry.id   bf56e0e7e080fbb7dc0944f826fff73a
#
_cell.length_a   1.000
_cell.length_b   1.000
_cell.length_c   1.000
_cell.angle_alpha   90.00
_cell.angle_beta   90.00
_cell.angle_gamma   90.00
#
_symmetry.space_group_name_H-M   'P 1'
#
loop_
_entity.id
_entity.type
_entity.pdbx_description
1 polymer ?
#
loop_
_entity_poly.entity_id
_entity_poly.type
_entity_poly.pdbx_seq_one_letter_code
_entity_poly.pdbx_strand_id
1 'polypeptide(L)'
;NPTVEAEVYLVDGTIGRGMAPSGASTGEFEALELRDGDKSRYLGKGVTKAVENINTMINDAIVGMDASDIYAVDAAMITADGTKDKSKLGANAILAVSIAAARAASISLDIPLYRFLGGILGNRLPVPMMNILNGGAHAANTVDVQEFMIMPAGAPSFKEGLRWCTEVFHALAALLKERGLATSVGDEGGFAPDLGSDEEAIECILEAVEKAGYKPGEDFVLAMDAASSEWKSATKGEYLLPKSGRKFTSAELIEHWKQLCEKYPIYSIEDGLDEEDWEGWQQLTKELGDTVQLVGDDLFVTNTERLSKGIKLGCGNSILIKLNQIGSVSETLEAIKMAHNAGYTAVTSHRSGETEDTTIADLAVALNTCQIKTGAPSRSERVAKYNQLLRIEEQLGNAAVYPGKGAFHISR
;
A
#
# COMPACT_ATOMS: atom_id res chain seq x y z
N ASN A 1 2.92 -8.13 -17.42
CA ASN A 1 2.72 -9.54 -17.09
C ASN A 1 1.25 -9.80 -16.84
N PRO A 2 0.71 -11.00 -17.11
CA PRO A 2 -0.65 -11.34 -16.79
C PRO A 2 -0.86 -11.43 -15.28
N THR A 3 -2.11 -11.26 -14.85
CA THR A 3 -2.56 -11.55 -13.49
C THR A 3 -3.90 -12.28 -13.52
N VAL A 4 -4.46 -12.56 -12.36
CA VAL A 4 -5.64 -13.40 -12.20
C VAL A 4 -6.88 -12.55 -11.97
N GLU A 5 -7.94 -12.84 -12.72
CA GLU A 5 -9.30 -12.36 -12.50
C GLU A 5 -10.22 -13.56 -12.25
N ALA A 6 -11.11 -13.42 -11.31
CA ALA A 6 -12.15 -14.41 -10.99
C ALA A 6 -13.53 -13.78 -11.01
N GLU A 7 -14.52 -14.59 -11.37
CA GLU A 7 -15.94 -14.27 -11.23
C GLU A 7 -16.63 -15.30 -10.32
N VAL A 8 -17.45 -14.80 -9.41
CA VAL A 8 -18.32 -15.62 -8.55
C VAL A 8 -19.76 -15.43 -8.98
N TYR A 9 -20.42 -16.53 -9.27
CA TYR A 9 -21.83 -16.58 -9.71
C TYR A 9 -22.71 -17.05 -8.56
N LEU A 10 -23.70 -16.25 -8.19
CA LEU A 10 -24.68 -16.60 -7.16
C LEU A 10 -25.96 -17.19 -7.78
N VAL A 11 -26.74 -17.92 -6.98
CA VAL A 11 -27.98 -18.55 -7.43
C VAL A 11 -29.04 -17.54 -7.88
N ASP A 12 -28.99 -16.29 -7.41
CA ASP A 12 -29.87 -15.21 -7.82
C ASP A 12 -29.47 -14.54 -9.15
N GLY A 13 -28.41 -15.03 -9.80
CA GLY A 13 -27.89 -14.50 -11.05
C GLY A 13 -26.86 -13.37 -10.87
N THR A 14 -26.56 -12.95 -9.64
CA THR A 14 -25.53 -11.95 -9.36
C THR A 14 -24.14 -12.48 -9.72
N ILE A 15 -23.31 -11.61 -10.32
CA ILE A 15 -21.93 -11.91 -10.65
C ILE A 15 -21.04 -10.87 -9.95
N GLY A 16 -20.08 -11.34 -9.16
CA GLY A 16 -19.00 -10.54 -8.58
C GLY A 16 -17.69 -10.85 -9.25
N ARG A 17 -16.88 -9.82 -9.52
CA ARG A 17 -15.56 -9.95 -10.14
C ARG A 17 -14.47 -9.43 -9.20
N GLY A 18 -13.36 -10.14 -9.15
CA GLY A 18 -12.19 -9.77 -8.37
C GLY A 18 -10.90 -10.01 -9.14
N MET A 19 -9.93 -9.14 -8.96
CA MET A 19 -8.61 -9.22 -9.59
C MET A 19 -7.52 -9.15 -8.53
N ALA A 20 -6.50 -9.98 -8.67
CA ALA A 20 -5.34 -9.93 -7.80
C ALA A 20 -4.24 -9.07 -8.41
N PRO A 21 -3.65 -8.11 -7.66
CA PRO A 21 -2.48 -7.37 -8.13
C PRO A 21 -1.22 -8.24 -8.05
N SER A 22 -0.12 -7.76 -8.66
CA SER A 22 1.18 -8.42 -8.67
C SER A 22 2.25 -7.50 -8.09
N GLY A 23 3.18 -8.05 -7.30
CA GLY A 23 4.35 -7.34 -6.80
C GLY A 23 5.57 -7.52 -7.69
N ALA A 24 6.30 -6.44 -7.99
CA ALA A 24 7.60 -6.52 -8.67
C ALA A 24 8.71 -6.94 -7.69
N SER A 25 8.71 -6.38 -6.49
CA SER A 25 9.50 -6.85 -5.35
C SER A 25 8.58 -7.51 -4.34
N THR A 26 8.99 -8.67 -3.83
CA THR A 26 8.22 -9.43 -2.84
C THR A 26 9.05 -9.57 -1.56
N GLY A 27 8.44 -9.27 -0.40
CA GLY A 27 9.04 -9.55 0.89
C GLY A 27 9.24 -11.06 1.08
N GLU A 28 10.26 -11.43 1.82
CA GLU A 28 10.63 -12.85 2.07
C GLU A 28 9.47 -13.65 2.69
N PHE A 29 8.61 -12.98 3.45
CA PHE A 29 7.55 -13.63 4.23
C PHE A 29 6.15 -13.48 3.62
N GLU A 30 6.04 -12.99 2.37
CA GLU A 30 4.76 -12.88 1.67
C GLU A 30 4.19 -14.25 1.28
N ALA A 31 2.86 -14.35 1.21
CA ALA A 31 2.20 -15.48 0.58
C ALA A 31 2.61 -15.61 -0.90
N LEU A 32 2.63 -16.82 -1.42
CA LEU A 32 3.16 -17.12 -2.75
C LEU A 32 2.20 -16.70 -3.86
N GLU A 33 2.67 -15.82 -4.74
CA GLU A 33 2.06 -15.55 -6.04
C GLU A 33 2.44 -16.68 -7.01
N LEU A 34 1.45 -17.50 -7.39
CA LEU A 34 1.71 -18.67 -8.22
C LEU A 34 1.90 -18.26 -9.70
N ARG A 35 3.09 -18.55 -10.23
CA ARG A 35 3.47 -18.36 -11.63
C ARG A 35 3.75 -19.71 -12.29
N ASP A 36 3.51 -19.80 -13.58
CA ASP A 36 3.64 -21.06 -14.33
C ASP A 36 5.08 -21.57 -14.45
N GLY A 37 6.06 -20.67 -14.49
CA GLY A 37 7.47 -21.01 -14.67
C GLY A 37 7.85 -21.43 -16.10
N ASP A 38 6.91 -21.47 -17.03
CA ASP A 38 7.15 -21.77 -18.45
C ASP A 38 7.80 -20.57 -19.15
N LYS A 39 9.09 -20.66 -19.40
CA LYS A 39 9.89 -19.59 -20.01
C LYS A 39 9.46 -19.22 -21.43
N SER A 40 8.74 -20.11 -22.13
CA SER A 40 8.24 -19.83 -23.48
C SER A 40 7.01 -18.90 -23.50
N ARG A 41 6.37 -18.70 -22.33
CA ARG A 41 5.21 -17.83 -22.17
C ARG A 41 5.47 -16.80 -21.06
N TYR A 42 5.35 -15.51 -21.42
CA TYR A 42 5.55 -14.40 -20.47
C TYR A 42 6.83 -14.51 -19.63
N LEU A 43 7.89 -15.11 -20.20
CA LEU A 43 9.17 -15.33 -19.52
C LEU A 43 9.03 -16.10 -18.18
N GLY A 44 8.07 -17.02 -18.10
CA GLY A 44 7.79 -17.81 -16.91
C GLY A 44 6.75 -17.21 -15.97
N LYS A 45 6.25 -16.01 -16.27
CA LYS A 45 5.31 -15.26 -15.40
C LYS A 45 3.84 -15.45 -15.79
N GLY A 46 3.50 -16.47 -16.58
CA GLY A 46 2.11 -16.85 -16.83
C GLY A 46 1.36 -17.29 -15.56
N VAL A 47 0.03 -17.30 -15.62
CA VAL A 47 -0.84 -17.62 -14.47
C VAL A 47 -1.88 -18.70 -14.78
N THR A 48 -1.61 -19.55 -15.78
CA THR A 48 -2.56 -20.58 -16.19
C THR A 48 -2.82 -21.62 -15.09
N LYS A 49 -1.80 -21.97 -14.30
CA LYS A 49 -1.94 -22.87 -13.15
C LYS A 49 -2.87 -22.29 -12.08
N ALA A 50 -2.73 -21.00 -11.78
CA ALA A 50 -3.61 -20.31 -10.83
C ALA A 50 -5.04 -20.27 -11.35
N VAL A 51 -5.27 -20.01 -12.63
CA VAL A 51 -6.58 -20.01 -13.26
C VAL A 51 -7.20 -21.42 -13.22
N GLU A 52 -6.43 -22.46 -13.50
CA GLU A 52 -6.90 -23.84 -13.40
C GLU A 52 -7.31 -24.18 -11.97
N ASN A 53 -6.55 -23.77 -10.97
CA ASN A 53 -6.88 -23.97 -9.56
C ASN A 53 -8.21 -23.29 -9.18
N ILE A 54 -8.50 -22.11 -9.72
CA ILE A 54 -9.77 -21.41 -9.51
C ILE A 54 -10.93 -22.25 -10.09
N ASN A 55 -10.78 -22.71 -11.33
CA ASN A 55 -11.85 -23.41 -12.04
C ASN A 55 -12.08 -24.84 -11.55
N THR A 56 -11.19 -25.40 -10.76
CA THR A 56 -11.25 -26.78 -10.25
C THR A 56 -11.30 -26.81 -8.72
N MET A 57 -10.16 -26.87 -8.03
CA MET A 57 -10.09 -27.09 -6.60
C MET A 57 -10.76 -25.99 -5.77
N ILE A 58 -10.59 -24.73 -6.15
CA ILE A 58 -11.22 -23.61 -5.43
C ILE A 58 -12.74 -23.64 -5.65
N ASN A 59 -13.19 -23.82 -6.88
CA ASN A 59 -14.63 -23.95 -7.17
C ASN A 59 -15.25 -25.08 -6.36
N ASP A 60 -14.63 -26.25 -6.34
CA ASP A 60 -15.14 -27.44 -5.61
C ASP A 60 -15.19 -27.17 -4.10
N ALA A 61 -14.24 -26.39 -3.56
CA ALA A 61 -14.19 -26.07 -2.14
C ALA A 61 -15.31 -25.13 -1.67
N ILE A 62 -15.77 -24.22 -2.52
CA ILE A 62 -16.69 -23.14 -2.12
C ILE A 62 -18.09 -23.22 -2.73
N VAL A 63 -18.31 -24.04 -3.75
CA VAL A 63 -19.64 -24.19 -4.39
C VAL A 63 -20.70 -24.56 -3.36
N GLY A 64 -21.83 -23.86 -3.39
CA GLY A 64 -22.92 -24.05 -2.44
C GLY A 64 -22.79 -23.26 -1.13
N MET A 65 -21.70 -22.56 -0.90
CA MET A 65 -21.52 -21.72 0.28
C MET A 65 -22.23 -20.36 0.15
N ASP A 66 -22.50 -19.73 1.28
CA ASP A 66 -23.00 -18.36 1.34
C ASP A 66 -21.85 -17.37 1.12
N ALA A 67 -21.91 -16.62 0.02
CA ALA A 67 -20.88 -15.65 -0.32
C ALA A 67 -20.80 -14.48 0.68
N SER A 68 -21.84 -14.21 1.47
CA SER A 68 -21.82 -13.17 2.50
C SER A 68 -21.01 -13.57 3.73
N ASP A 69 -20.76 -14.86 3.94
CA ASP A 69 -19.86 -15.36 4.97
C ASP A 69 -18.43 -15.45 4.43
N ILE A 70 -17.79 -14.28 4.30
CA ILE A 70 -16.45 -14.18 3.73
C ILE A 70 -15.40 -14.94 4.53
N TYR A 71 -15.58 -15.06 5.85
CA TYR A 71 -14.68 -15.85 6.71
C TYR A 71 -14.76 -17.33 6.40
N ALA A 72 -15.96 -17.87 6.24
CA ALA A 72 -16.14 -19.28 5.89
C ALA A 72 -15.64 -19.59 4.48
N VAL A 73 -15.92 -18.73 3.50
CA VAL A 73 -15.44 -18.87 2.11
C VAL A 73 -13.92 -18.88 2.07
N ASP A 74 -13.28 -17.92 2.71
CA ASP A 74 -11.82 -17.83 2.76
C ASP A 74 -11.21 -19.03 3.49
N ALA A 75 -11.78 -19.44 4.62
CA ALA A 75 -11.33 -20.62 5.37
C ALA A 75 -11.39 -21.90 4.54
N ALA A 76 -12.44 -22.08 3.74
CA ALA A 76 -12.58 -23.23 2.83
C ALA A 76 -11.45 -23.25 1.78
N MET A 77 -11.13 -22.12 1.18
CA MET A 77 -10.03 -22.00 0.21
C MET A 77 -8.66 -22.24 0.85
N ILE A 78 -8.42 -21.65 2.01
CA ILE A 78 -7.17 -21.83 2.76
C ILE A 78 -6.96 -23.28 3.17
N THR A 79 -8.01 -23.95 3.61
CA THR A 79 -7.99 -25.38 3.96
C THR A 79 -7.72 -26.26 2.73
N ALA A 80 -8.31 -25.93 1.58
CA ALA A 80 -8.06 -26.65 0.32
C ALA A 80 -6.62 -26.49 -0.15
N ASP A 81 -5.99 -25.33 0.09
CA ASP A 81 -4.57 -25.13 -0.16
C ASP A 81 -3.72 -25.96 0.81
N GLY A 82 -3.95 -25.87 2.10
CA GLY A 82 -3.31 -26.67 3.13
C GLY A 82 -1.83 -26.33 3.39
N THR A 83 -1.25 -25.30 2.76
CA THR A 83 0.11 -24.84 2.99
C THR A 83 0.13 -23.54 3.79
N LYS A 84 1.26 -23.23 4.43
CA LYS A 84 1.39 -22.01 5.23
C LYS A 84 1.38 -20.74 4.38
N ASP A 85 1.99 -20.81 3.20
CA ASP A 85 2.22 -19.67 2.31
C ASP A 85 1.30 -19.64 1.08
N LYS A 86 0.26 -20.50 1.06
CA LYS A 86 -0.67 -20.65 -0.07
C LYS A 86 0.01 -21.11 -1.38
N SER A 87 1.12 -21.84 -1.26
CA SER A 87 1.92 -22.27 -2.42
C SER A 87 1.27 -23.32 -3.30
N LYS A 88 0.29 -24.07 -2.79
CA LYS A 88 -0.40 -25.10 -3.57
C LYS A 88 -1.37 -24.53 -4.59
N LEU A 89 -2.26 -23.62 -4.17
CA LEU A 89 -3.27 -23.01 -5.03
C LEU A 89 -2.84 -21.64 -5.57
N GLY A 90 -2.00 -20.93 -4.85
CA GLY A 90 -1.55 -19.58 -5.13
C GLY A 90 -2.35 -18.52 -4.37
N ALA A 91 -1.65 -17.61 -3.73
CA ALA A 91 -2.28 -16.47 -3.05
C ALA A 91 -3.06 -15.58 -4.02
N ASN A 92 -2.56 -15.42 -5.26
CA ASN A 92 -3.26 -14.70 -6.32
C ASN A 92 -4.59 -15.34 -6.70
N ALA A 93 -4.64 -16.66 -6.82
CA ALA A 93 -5.88 -17.40 -7.11
C ALA A 93 -6.91 -17.25 -5.98
N ILE A 94 -6.48 -17.47 -4.74
CA ILE A 94 -7.33 -17.36 -3.55
C ILE A 94 -7.87 -15.94 -3.40
N LEU A 95 -7.00 -14.93 -3.54
CA LEU A 95 -7.38 -13.53 -3.38
C LEU A 95 -8.39 -13.08 -4.43
N ALA A 96 -8.19 -13.42 -5.69
CA ALA A 96 -9.13 -13.05 -6.76
C ALA A 96 -10.54 -13.57 -6.47
N VAL A 97 -10.66 -14.80 -6.00
CA VAL A 97 -11.95 -15.40 -5.62
C VAL A 97 -12.50 -14.78 -4.33
N SER A 98 -11.67 -14.52 -3.33
CA SER A 98 -12.06 -13.86 -2.09
C SER A 98 -12.70 -12.49 -2.35
N ILE A 99 -12.07 -11.66 -3.18
CA ILE A 99 -12.60 -10.37 -3.60
C ILE A 99 -13.90 -10.55 -4.41
N ALA A 100 -13.92 -11.47 -5.36
CA ALA A 100 -15.07 -11.73 -6.20
C ALA A 100 -16.31 -12.17 -5.38
N ALA A 101 -16.11 -13.03 -4.37
CA ALA A 101 -17.17 -13.47 -3.46
C ALA A 101 -17.72 -12.32 -2.61
N ALA A 102 -16.85 -11.50 -2.02
CA ALA A 102 -17.25 -10.33 -1.24
C ALA A 102 -18.04 -9.34 -2.11
N ARG A 103 -17.59 -9.10 -3.32
CA ARG A 103 -18.25 -8.20 -4.27
C ARG A 103 -19.61 -8.76 -4.72
N ALA A 104 -19.70 -10.04 -5.02
CA ALA A 104 -20.97 -10.70 -5.36
C ALA A 104 -21.98 -10.57 -4.22
N ALA A 105 -21.56 -10.83 -2.98
CA ALA A 105 -22.41 -10.67 -1.80
C ALA A 105 -22.90 -9.22 -1.65
N SER A 106 -22.04 -8.22 -1.79
CA SER A 106 -22.43 -6.82 -1.69
C SER A 106 -23.45 -6.42 -2.75
N ILE A 107 -23.28 -6.87 -4.00
CA ILE A 107 -24.20 -6.62 -5.10
C ILE A 107 -25.56 -7.30 -4.83
N SER A 108 -25.54 -8.56 -4.44
CA SER A 108 -26.77 -9.32 -4.13
C SER A 108 -27.57 -8.70 -2.98
N LEU A 109 -26.87 -8.16 -1.98
CA LEU A 109 -27.50 -7.48 -0.84
C LEU A 109 -27.88 -6.02 -1.13
N ASP A 110 -27.55 -5.51 -2.32
CA ASP A 110 -27.78 -4.13 -2.76
C ASP A 110 -27.17 -3.10 -1.80
N ILE A 111 -25.96 -3.36 -1.33
CA ILE A 111 -25.17 -2.43 -0.50
C ILE A 111 -23.77 -2.22 -1.10
N PRO A 112 -23.19 -1.02 -0.95
CA PRO A 112 -21.83 -0.77 -1.43
C PRO A 112 -20.81 -1.68 -0.77
N LEU A 113 -19.72 -2.02 -1.48
CA LEU A 113 -18.70 -2.92 -0.95
C LEU A 113 -18.07 -2.39 0.36
N TYR A 114 -17.79 -1.09 0.46
CA TYR A 114 -17.25 -0.51 1.70
C TYR A 114 -18.20 -0.69 2.88
N ARG A 115 -19.50 -0.64 2.65
CA ARG A 115 -20.50 -0.87 3.70
C ARG A 115 -20.67 -2.36 4.04
N PHE A 116 -20.57 -3.21 3.06
CA PHE A 116 -20.57 -4.66 3.29
C PHE A 116 -19.37 -5.09 4.15
N LEU A 117 -18.18 -4.58 3.84
CA LEU A 117 -16.95 -4.94 4.56
C LEU A 117 -16.83 -4.29 5.95
N GLY A 118 -17.28 -3.06 6.10
CA GLY A 118 -17.04 -2.26 7.32
C GLY A 118 -18.28 -1.94 8.15
N GLY A 119 -19.47 -2.26 7.64
CA GLY A 119 -20.72 -1.88 8.29
C GLY A 119 -20.98 -0.36 8.24
N ILE A 120 -21.84 0.10 9.14
CA ILE A 120 -22.30 1.49 9.17
C ILE A 120 -21.24 2.47 9.69
N LEU A 121 -20.16 1.99 10.32
CA LEU A 121 -19.12 2.82 10.90
C LEU A 121 -18.06 3.26 9.87
N GLY A 122 -18.00 2.64 8.70
CA GLY A 122 -17.04 2.96 7.63
C GLY A 122 -17.45 4.24 6.90
N ASN A 123 -16.87 5.38 7.27
CA ASN A 123 -17.20 6.69 6.69
C ASN A 123 -16.02 7.66 6.56
N ARG A 124 -14.80 7.20 6.84
CA ARG A 124 -13.62 8.05 6.77
C ARG A 124 -12.93 7.89 5.42
N LEU A 125 -12.86 8.99 4.66
CA LEU A 125 -12.09 9.03 3.42
C LEU A 125 -10.61 9.04 3.77
N PRO A 126 -9.78 8.19 3.14
CA PRO A 126 -8.36 8.17 3.44
C PRO A 126 -7.63 9.39 2.89
N VAL A 127 -6.64 9.88 3.65
CA VAL A 127 -5.67 10.85 3.13
C VAL A 127 -4.76 10.12 2.14
N PRO A 128 -4.67 10.56 0.88
CA PRO A 128 -3.81 9.92 -0.10
C PRO A 128 -2.33 10.20 0.17
N MET A 129 -1.52 9.16 0.02
CA MET A 129 -0.06 9.21 -0.02
C MET A 129 0.35 9.03 -1.48
N MET A 130 0.52 10.14 -2.20
CA MET A 130 0.78 10.09 -3.64
C MET A 130 2.27 10.07 -3.94
N ASN A 131 2.76 8.96 -4.47
CA ASN A 131 4.13 8.81 -4.92
C ASN A 131 4.35 9.61 -6.21
N ILE A 132 4.91 10.80 -6.11
CA ILE A 132 5.13 11.70 -7.25
C ILE A 132 6.57 11.76 -7.73
N LEU A 133 7.52 11.22 -6.96
CA LEU A 133 8.94 11.18 -7.31
C LEU A 133 9.58 9.90 -6.80
N ASN A 134 10.28 9.18 -7.69
CA ASN A 134 10.86 7.87 -7.43
C ASN A 134 12.38 7.89 -7.36
N GLY A 135 12.92 7.00 -6.53
CA GLY A 135 14.32 6.62 -6.47
C GLY A 135 14.45 5.11 -6.27
N GLY A 136 15.52 4.66 -5.64
CA GLY A 136 15.73 3.25 -5.31
C GLY A 136 15.61 2.33 -6.52
N ALA A 137 14.98 1.18 -6.32
CA ALA A 137 14.74 0.21 -7.39
C ALA A 137 13.73 0.69 -8.46
N HIS A 138 12.95 1.74 -8.15
CA HIS A 138 11.93 2.29 -9.04
C HIS A 138 12.46 3.34 -10.04
N ALA A 139 13.74 3.69 -10.00
CA ALA A 139 14.33 4.70 -10.87
C ALA A 139 15.81 4.42 -11.17
N ALA A 140 16.24 4.78 -12.37
CA ALA A 140 17.65 4.73 -12.78
C ALA A 140 18.32 6.10 -12.50
N ASN A 141 18.36 6.51 -11.23
CA ASN A 141 18.98 7.76 -10.77
C ASN A 141 19.86 7.49 -9.54
N THR A 142 20.40 8.55 -8.92
CA THR A 142 21.28 8.46 -7.73
C THR A 142 20.57 8.65 -6.41
N VAL A 143 19.26 8.55 -6.39
CA VAL A 143 18.39 8.67 -5.20
C VAL A 143 18.19 7.29 -4.58
N ASP A 144 18.57 7.11 -3.32
CA ASP A 144 18.48 5.82 -2.62
C ASP A 144 17.07 5.49 -2.09
N VAL A 145 16.36 6.47 -1.55
CA VAL A 145 14.99 6.32 -1.07
C VAL A 145 14.06 5.99 -2.26
N GLN A 146 13.23 4.97 -2.11
CA GLN A 146 12.46 4.41 -3.22
C GLN A 146 11.31 5.30 -3.65
N GLU A 147 10.57 5.88 -2.70
CA GLU A 147 9.38 6.69 -2.97
C GLU A 147 9.33 7.93 -2.10
N PHE A 148 8.96 9.05 -2.75
CA PHE A 148 8.65 10.31 -2.07
C PHE A 148 7.20 10.66 -2.34
N MET A 149 6.41 10.77 -1.29
CA MET A 149 4.96 10.95 -1.35
C MET A 149 4.53 12.27 -0.76
N ILE A 150 3.54 12.89 -1.41
CA ILE A 150 2.83 14.05 -0.86
C ILE A 150 1.52 13.60 -0.24
N MET A 151 1.13 14.27 0.85
CA MET A 151 -0.12 14.03 1.55
C MET A 151 -0.85 15.36 1.79
N PRO A 152 -2.05 15.58 1.23
CA PRO A 152 -2.81 16.82 1.38
C PRO A 152 -3.55 16.84 2.72
N ALA A 153 -2.79 16.77 3.81
CA ALA A 153 -3.33 16.62 5.18
C ALA A 153 -4.05 17.89 5.68
N GLY A 154 -3.82 19.04 5.03
CA GLY A 154 -4.52 20.29 5.34
C GLY A 154 -5.79 20.52 4.54
N ALA A 155 -6.13 19.65 3.59
CA ALA A 155 -7.31 19.80 2.76
C ALA A 155 -8.62 19.60 3.57
N PRO A 156 -9.74 20.26 3.16
CA PRO A 156 -11.01 20.15 3.87
C PRO A 156 -11.81 18.89 3.53
N SER A 157 -11.48 18.20 2.44
CA SER A 157 -12.16 17.00 1.96
C SER A 157 -11.23 16.16 1.10
N PHE A 158 -11.61 14.92 0.85
CA PHE A 158 -10.86 14.06 -0.09
C PHE A 158 -10.83 14.67 -1.49
N LYS A 159 -11.98 15.15 -2.00
CA LYS A 159 -12.11 15.77 -3.32
C LYS A 159 -11.14 16.94 -3.48
N GLU A 160 -11.10 17.85 -2.51
CA GLU A 160 -10.16 18.96 -2.52
C GLU A 160 -8.71 18.50 -2.40
N GLY A 161 -8.44 17.52 -1.54
CA GLY A 161 -7.10 16.92 -1.42
C GLY A 161 -6.60 16.32 -2.73
N LEU A 162 -7.47 15.63 -3.45
CA LEU A 162 -7.15 15.09 -4.78
C LEU A 162 -6.83 16.21 -5.79
N ARG A 163 -7.62 17.27 -5.81
CA ARG A 163 -7.37 18.45 -6.65
C ARG A 163 -6.00 19.07 -6.33
N TRP A 164 -5.72 19.29 -5.06
CA TRP A 164 -4.44 19.84 -4.61
C TRP A 164 -3.25 18.98 -5.06
N CYS A 165 -3.36 17.67 -4.91
CA CYS A 165 -2.32 16.73 -5.34
C CYS A 165 -2.06 16.81 -6.84
N THR A 166 -3.10 16.90 -7.68
CA THR A 166 -2.94 17.02 -9.13
C THR A 166 -2.28 18.33 -9.51
N GLU A 167 -2.62 19.43 -8.85
CA GLU A 167 -1.97 20.73 -9.07
C GLU A 167 -0.50 20.70 -8.70
N VAL A 168 -0.14 20.09 -7.59
CA VAL A 168 1.29 19.90 -7.19
C VAL A 168 2.01 18.99 -8.19
N PHE A 169 1.37 17.91 -8.63
CA PHE A 169 1.95 16.99 -9.61
C PHE A 169 2.29 17.70 -10.93
N HIS A 170 1.40 18.55 -11.43
CA HIS A 170 1.63 19.35 -12.62
C HIS A 170 2.68 20.45 -12.40
N ALA A 171 2.71 21.08 -11.22
CA ALA A 171 3.77 22.03 -10.85
C ALA A 171 5.14 21.35 -10.82
N LEU A 172 5.22 20.13 -10.30
CA LEU A 172 6.46 19.35 -10.32
C LEU A 172 6.91 19.02 -11.75
N ALA A 173 5.99 18.62 -12.62
CA ALA A 173 6.31 18.40 -14.04
C ALA A 173 6.91 19.65 -14.70
N ALA A 174 6.30 20.81 -14.46
CA ALA A 174 6.80 22.09 -14.99
C ALA A 174 8.19 22.42 -14.45
N LEU A 175 8.41 22.24 -13.14
CA LEU A 175 9.70 22.47 -12.48
C LEU A 175 10.80 21.56 -13.03
N LEU A 176 10.52 20.28 -13.23
CA LEU A 176 11.46 19.33 -13.82
C LEU A 176 11.84 19.71 -15.26
N LYS A 177 10.88 20.16 -16.06
CA LYS A 177 11.13 20.66 -17.43
C LYS A 177 12.01 21.91 -17.43
N GLU A 178 11.75 22.87 -16.54
CA GLU A 178 12.58 24.06 -16.38
C GLU A 178 14.03 23.72 -16.06
N ARG A 179 14.26 22.64 -15.31
CA ARG A 179 15.58 22.14 -14.96
C ARG A 179 16.20 21.22 -16.02
N GLY A 180 15.52 20.99 -17.14
CA GLY A 180 15.99 20.09 -18.19
C GLY A 180 15.95 18.60 -17.80
N LEU A 181 15.14 18.24 -16.80
CA LEU A 181 14.99 16.88 -16.31
C LEU A 181 13.81 16.16 -16.96
N ALA A 182 13.89 14.81 -17.01
CA ALA A 182 12.86 13.98 -17.57
C ALA A 182 11.57 13.99 -16.75
N THR A 183 10.43 13.94 -17.45
CA THR A 183 9.10 13.83 -16.86
C THR A 183 8.42 12.51 -17.25
N SER A 184 9.17 11.52 -17.67
CA SER A 184 8.68 10.15 -17.83
C SER A 184 8.31 9.58 -16.46
N VAL A 185 7.26 8.75 -16.43
CA VAL A 185 6.73 8.20 -15.18
C VAL A 185 7.11 6.74 -15.03
N GLY A 186 7.30 6.32 -13.78
CA GLY A 186 7.50 4.93 -13.41
C GLY A 186 6.19 4.15 -13.31
N ASP A 187 6.27 2.93 -12.79
CA ASP A 187 5.14 2.00 -12.69
C ASP A 187 3.99 2.52 -11.83
N GLU A 188 4.28 3.36 -10.86
CA GLU A 188 3.28 3.95 -9.97
C GLU A 188 2.82 5.36 -10.37
N GLY A 189 3.23 5.82 -11.55
CA GLY A 189 2.82 7.09 -12.14
C GLY A 189 3.63 8.30 -11.72
N GLY A 190 4.56 8.17 -10.76
CA GLY A 190 5.45 9.25 -10.33
C GLY A 190 6.63 9.45 -11.27
N PHE A 191 7.21 10.65 -11.25
CA PHE A 191 8.38 10.98 -12.07
C PHE A 191 9.65 10.27 -11.57
N ALA A 192 10.57 9.98 -12.47
CA ALA A 192 11.85 9.34 -12.17
C ALA A 192 13.02 10.17 -12.76
N PRO A 193 13.18 11.45 -12.38
CA PRO A 193 14.24 12.30 -12.89
C PRO A 193 15.60 11.88 -12.33
N ASP A 194 16.68 12.24 -13.04
CA ASP A 194 18.04 12.04 -12.56
C ASP A 194 18.41 13.14 -11.57
N LEU A 195 18.11 12.90 -10.30
CA LEU A 195 18.45 13.78 -9.18
C LEU A 195 19.67 13.26 -8.42
N GLY A 196 20.42 14.17 -7.79
CA GLY A 196 21.71 13.89 -7.18
C GLY A 196 21.65 13.31 -5.76
N SER A 197 20.53 13.46 -5.04
CA SER A 197 20.38 13.00 -3.66
C SER A 197 18.94 12.91 -3.20
N ASP A 198 18.72 12.23 -2.08
CA ASP A 198 17.41 12.18 -1.42
C ASP A 198 16.91 13.56 -1.00
N GLU A 199 17.81 14.41 -0.46
CA GLU A 199 17.44 15.76 -0.05
C GLU A 199 17.05 16.64 -1.24
N GLU A 200 17.74 16.52 -2.39
CA GLU A 200 17.35 17.23 -3.61
C GLU A 200 15.96 16.84 -4.07
N ALA A 201 15.60 15.56 -3.97
CA ALA A 201 14.26 15.08 -4.27
C ALA A 201 13.21 15.71 -3.35
N ILE A 202 13.46 15.74 -2.05
CA ILE A 202 12.56 16.37 -1.06
C ILE A 202 12.39 17.86 -1.36
N GLU A 203 13.48 18.57 -1.58
CA GLU A 203 13.48 20.02 -1.85
C GLU A 203 12.76 20.35 -3.15
N CYS A 204 12.92 19.52 -4.18
CA CYS A 204 12.21 19.66 -5.45
C CYS A 204 10.68 19.54 -5.27
N ILE A 205 10.23 18.59 -4.46
CA ILE A 205 8.81 18.42 -4.13
C ILE A 205 8.28 19.61 -3.34
N LEU A 206 9.00 20.09 -2.34
CA LEU A 206 8.59 21.25 -1.53
C LEU A 206 8.50 22.52 -2.35
N GLU A 207 9.42 22.72 -3.30
CA GLU A 207 9.35 23.83 -4.26
C GLU A 207 8.11 23.72 -5.16
N ALA A 208 7.75 22.51 -5.62
CA ALA A 208 6.56 22.30 -6.41
C ALA A 208 5.28 22.57 -5.61
N VAL A 209 5.25 22.20 -4.32
CA VAL A 209 4.13 22.52 -3.40
C VAL A 209 3.93 24.03 -3.30
N GLU A 210 5.01 24.79 -3.10
CA GLU A 210 4.98 26.26 -3.01
C GLU A 210 4.58 26.90 -4.34
N LYS A 211 5.10 26.42 -5.48
CA LYS A 211 4.73 26.90 -6.82
C LYS A 211 3.27 26.64 -7.13
N ALA A 212 2.67 25.59 -6.61
CA ALA A 212 1.24 25.32 -6.74
C ALA A 212 0.37 26.21 -5.82
N GLY A 213 0.97 27.01 -4.94
CA GLY A 213 0.28 27.93 -4.04
C GLY A 213 -0.07 27.34 -2.68
N TYR A 214 0.54 26.22 -2.32
CA TYR A 214 0.31 25.53 -1.03
C TYR A 214 1.49 25.69 -0.07
N LYS A 215 1.22 25.48 1.22
CA LYS A 215 2.21 25.63 2.29
C LYS A 215 2.74 24.29 2.77
N PRO A 216 4.06 24.01 2.60
CA PRO A 216 4.69 22.83 3.20
C PRO A 216 4.50 22.80 4.72
N GLY A 217 4.15 21.63 5.25
CA GLY A 217 3.92 21.41 6.68
C GLY A 217 2.53 21.79 7.18
N GLU A 218 1.82 22.65 6.48
CA GLU A 218 0.44 23.07 6.82
C GLU A 218 -0.58 22.40 5.89
N ASP A 219 -0.50 22.65 4.58
CA ASP A 219 -1.39 22.08 3.57
C ASP A 219 -0.96 20.67 3.16
N PHE A 220 0.33 20.48 3.01
CA PHE A 220 0.95 19.21 2.64
C PHE A 220 1.99 18.78 3.65
N VAL A 221 1.98 17.49 3.96
CA VAL A 221 3.09 16.82 4.64
C VAL A 221 3.67 15.76 3.71
N LEU A 222 4.86 15.26 4.02
CA LEU A 222 5.56 14.28 3.21
C LEU A 222 5.58 12.90 3.88
N ALA A 223 5.62 11.88 3.04
CA ALA A 223 5.91 10.51 3.43
C ALA A 223 7.00 9.94 2.52
N MET A 224 7.76 9.00 3.05
CA MET A 224 8.81 8.30 2.31
C MET A 224 8.65 6.79 2.48
N ASP A 225 9.03 6.05 1.43
CA ASP A 225 9.30 4.63 1.49
C ASP A 225 10.80 4.43 1.22
N ALA A 226 11.53 4.06 2.25
CA ALA A 226 12.97 3.83 2.15
C ALA A 226 13.30 2.48 1.52
N ALA A 227 12.43 1.48 1.70
CA ALA A 227 12.66 0.10 1.29
C ALA A 227 14.03 -0.41 1.75
N SER A 228 14.36 -0.18 3.02
CA SER A 228 15.72 -0.39 3.57
C SER A 228 16.18 -1.85 3.59
N SER A 229 15.29 -2.81 3.38
CA SER A 229 15.67 -4.22 3.19
C SER A 229 16.58 -4.42 1.97
N GLU A 230 16.46 -3.55 0.96
CA GLU A 230 17.35 -3.52 -0.22
C GLU A 230 18.78 -3.04 0.13
N TRP A 231 18.98 -2.42 1.29
CA TRP A 231 20.25 -1.86 1.72
C TRP A 231 21.01 -2.73 2.72
N LYS A 232 20.40 -3.82 3.18
CA LYS A 232 21.03 -4.68 4.18
C LYS A 232 22.35 -5.27 3.68
N SER A 233 23.35 -5.25 4.54
CA SER A 233 24.62 -5.93 4.28
C SER A 233 24.58 -7.39 4.78
N ALA A 234 25.67 -8.13 4.59
CA ALA A 234 25.80 -9.48 5.12
C ALA A 234 25.77 -9.50 6.67
N THR A 235 26.11 -8.39 7.32
CA THR A 235 26.07 -8.24 8.77
C THR A 235 24.77 -7.56 9.18
N LYS A 236 24.00 -8.21 10.07
CA LYS A 236 22.77 -7.64 10.62
C LYS A 236 23.04 -6.29 11.29
N GLY A 237 22.18 -5.32 11.03
CA GLY A 237 22.30 -3.96 11.57
C GLY A 237 23.32 -3.09 10.85
N GLU A 238 23.80 -3.52 9.67
CA GLU A 238 24.63 -2.72 8.78
C GLU A 238 23.93 -2.54 7.43
N TYR A 239 23.99 -1.31 6.93
CA TYR A 239 23.31 -0.88 5.71
C TYR A 239 24.31 -0.24 4.74
N LEU A 240 24.22 -0.61 3.47
CA LEU A 240 24.95 0.02 2.37
C LEU A 240 23.95 0.55 1.36
N LEU A 241 23.88 1.87 1.23
CA LEU A 241 23.01 2.52 0.26
C LEU A 241 23.61 2.35 -1.15
N PRO A 242 22.93 1.65 -2.05
CA PRO A 242 23.58 1.15 -3.28
C PRO A 242 23.97 2.26 -4.27
N LYS A 243 23.26 3.40 -4.23
CA LYS A 243 23.49 4.50 -5.19
C LYS A 243 24.45 5.55 -4.68
N SER A 244 24.31 5.99 -3.45
CA SER A 244 25.22 6.98 -2.82
C SER A 244 26.50 6.34 -2.28
N GLY A 245 26.52 5.03 -2.04
CA GLY A 245 27.65 4.33 -1.42
C GLY A 245 27.82 4.59 0.07
N ARG A 246 26.87 5.30 0.71
CA ARG A 246 26.93 5.57 2.14
C ARG A 246 26.67 4.29 2.94
N LYS A 247 27.41 4.19 4.05
CA LYS A 247 27.27 3.07 4.99
C LYS A 247 26.73 3.57 6.32
N PHE A 248 25.83 2.81 6.91
CA PHE A 248 25.24 3.11 8.20
C PHE A 248 25.16 1.85 9.05
N THR A 249 25.33 2.00 10.37
CA THR A 249 24.78 1.09 11.34
C THR A 249 23.29 1.40 11.54
N SER A 250 22.54 0.53 12.22
CA SER A 250 21.14 0.83 12.57
C SER A 250 21.02 2.15 13.33
N ALA A 251 21.88 2.40 14.31
CA ALA A 251 21.88 3.64 15.09
C ALA A 251 22.16 4.88 14.23
N GLU A 252 23.12 4.80 13.32
CA GLU A 252 23.45 5.91 12.40
C GLU A 252 22.32 6.17 11.40
N LEU A 253 21.65 5.13 10.92
CA LEU A 253 20.52 5.30 10.01
C LEU A 253 19.30 5.92 10.73
N ILE A 254 19.05 5.54 11.98
CA ILE A 254 18.03 6.17 12.83
C ILE A 254 18.31 7.67 13.00
N GLU A 255 19.56 8.04 13.29
CA GLU A 255 19.95 9.43 13.42
C GLU A 255 19.77 10.20 12.09
N HIS A 256 20.08 9.56 10.97
CA HIS A 256 19.83 10.14 9.65
C HIS A 256 18.34 10.44 9.42
N TRP A 257 17.45 9.51 9.74
CA TRP A 257 16.00 9.75 9.66
C TRP A 257 15.54 10.87 10.57
N LYS A 258 16.08 10.91 11.78
CA LYS A 258 15.77 11.97 12.75
C LYS A 258 16.12 13.34 12.19
N GLN A 259 17.31 13.51 11.65
CA GLN A 259 17.78 14.77 11.05
C GLN A 259 16.90 15.21 9.87
N LEU A 260 16.51 14.29 9.00
CA LEU A 260 15.60 14.59 7.89
C LEU A 260 14.22 15.03 8.38
N CYS A 261 13.67 14.38 9.39
CA CYS A 261 12.36 14.72 9.97
C CYS A 261 12.38 16.05 10.74
N GLU A 262 13.52 16.44 11.30
CA GLU A 262 13.71 17.75 11.93
C GLU A 262 13.79 18.88 10.90
N LYS A 263 14.39 18.60 9.73
CA LYS A 263 14.61 19.58 8.67
C LYS A 263 13.40 19.77 7.76
N TYR A 264 12.63 18.71 7.51
CA TYR A 264 11.54 18.68 6.54
C TYR A 264 10.24 18.19 7.17
N PRO A 265 9.06 18.52 6.60
CA PRO A 265 7.77 18.08 7.13
C PRO A 265 7.45 16.61 6.75
N ILE A 266 8.34 15.71 7.11
CA ILE A 266 8.19 14.27 6.91
C ILE A 266 7.41 13.71 8.10
N TYR A 267 6.20 13.20 7.84
CA TYR A 267 5.30 12.65 8.87
C TYR A 267 5.30 11.13 8.90
N SER A 268 5.78 10.48 7.84
CA SER A 268 5.73 9.02 7.72
C SER A 268 6.97 8.48 7.01
N ILE A 269 7.55 7.42 7.56
CA ILE A 269 8.64 6.65 6.96
C ILE A 269 8.23 5.18 6.94
N GLU A 270 8.21 4.60 5.74
CA GLU A 270 7.95 3.18 5.52
C GLU A 270 9.29 2.44 5.39
N ASP A 271 9.38 1.31 6.08
CA ASP A 271 10.56 0.43 6.07
C ASP A 271 11.88 1.18 6.21
N GLY A 272 11.97 2.01 7.24
CA GLY A 272 13.17 2.77 7.57
C GLY A 272 14.37 1.89 7.99
N LEU A 273 14.13 0.63 8.33
CA LEU A 273 15.11 -0.41 8.63
C LEU A 273 14.70 -1.75 8.00
N ASP A 274 15.65 -2.69 7.92
CA ASP A 274 15.44 -4.04 7.39
C ASP A 274 14.40 -4.84 8.18
N GLU A 275 13.66 -5.71 7.49
CA GLU A 275 12.57 -6.51 8.05
C GLU A 275 12.97 -7.50 9.15
N GLU A 276 14.26 -7.78 9.31
CA GLU A 276 14.79 -8.64 10.39
C GLU A 276 15.60 -7.87 11.44
N ASP A 277 15.74 -6.56 11.29
CA ASP A 277 16.41 -5.71 12.27
C ASP A 277 15.46 -5.27 13.40
N TRP A 278 14.91 -6.22 14.13
CA TRP A 278 13.93 -5.99 15.19
C TRP A 278 14.45 -5.10 16.32
N GLU A 279 15.70 -5.25 16.69
CA GLU A 279 16.34 -4.40 17.71
C GLU A 279 16.47 -2.96 17.23
N GLY A 280 16.87 -2.78 15.96
CA GLY A 280 16.89 -1.46 15.33
C GLY A 280 15.50 -0.82 15.28
N TRP A 281 14.47 -1.59 14.90
CA TRP A 281 13.10 -1.11 14.87
C TRP A 281 12.58 -0.69 16.26
N GLN A 282 12.93 -1.42 17.31
CA GLN A 282 12.63 -1.00 18.70
C GLN A 282 13.25 0.36 19.00
N GLN A 283 14.51 0.56 18.67
CA GLN A 283 15.22 1.81 18.91
C GLN A 283 14.65 2.96 18.06
N LEU A 284 14.39 2.71 16.78
CA LEU A 284 13.77 3.67 15.88
C LEU A 284 12.42 4.15 16.43
N THR A 285 11.59 3.22 16.88
CA THR A 285 10.26 3.53 17.42
C THR A 285 10.35 4.33 18.71
N LYS A 286 11.30 3.96 19.59
CA LYS A 286 11.55 4.70 20.83
C LYS A 286 11.97 6.14 20.59
N GLU A 287 12.78 6.39 19.57
CA GLU A 287 13.33 7.72 19.29
C GLU A 287 12.40 8.60 18.45
N LEU A 288 11.69 8.03 17.48
CA LEU A 288 10.89 8.79 16.52
C LEU A 288 9.39 8.52 16.57
N GLY A 289 8.95 7.43 17.20
CA GLY A 289 7.57 6.98 17.11
C GLY A 289 6.51 7.94 17.64
N ASP A 290 6.87 8.86 18.54
CA ASP A 290 5.93 9.87 19.05
C ASP A 290 5.65 10.99 18.04
N THR A 291 6.58 11.25 17.11
CA THR A 291 6.52 12.37 16.16
C THR A 291 6.50 11.97 14.70
N VAL A 292 6.76 10.72 14.39
CA VAL A 292 6.79 10.17 13.02
C VAL A 292 6.01 8.86 12.97
N GLN A 293 5.17 8.71 11.96
CA GLN A 293 4.54 7.44 11.63
C GLN A 293 5.58 6.49 11.03
N LEU A 294 5.79 5.36 11.67
CA LEU A 294 6.76 4.35 11.29
C LEU A 294 6.02 3.11 10.77
N VAL A 295 5.97 3.00 9.45
CA VAL A 295 5.17 2.00 8.73
C VAL A 295 6.02 0.75 8.45
N GLY A 296 5.51 -0.41 8.83
CA GLY A 296 6.08 -1.70 8.42
C GLY A 296 5.35 -2.24 7.19
N ASP A 297 6.05 -2.35 6.06
CA ASP A 297 5.65 -3.10 4.87
C ASP A 297 6.30 -4.48 4.88
N ASP A 298 7.56 -4.59 4.52
CA ASP A 298 8.32 -5.86 4.58
C ASP A 298 8.44 -6.41 6.00
N LEU A 299 8.45 -5.53 6.99
CA LEU A 299 8.46 -5.91 8.39
C LEU A 299 7.28 -6.80 8.78
N PHE A 300 6.07 -6.46 8.31
CA PHE A 300 4.82 -7.10 8.75
C PHE A 300 4.14 -7.95 7.67
N VAL A 301 4.33 -7.66 6.40
CA VAL A 301 3.73 -8.33 5.22
C VAL A 301 2.24 -8.66 5.38
N THR A 302 1.47 -7.74 5.99
CA THR A 302 0.03 -7.93 6.26
C THR A 302 -0.27 -9.20 7.07
N ASN A 303 0.71 -9.70 7.82
CA ASN A 303 0.67 -10.96 8.54
C ASN A 303 0.49 -10.74 10.05
N THR A 304 -0.56 -11.32 10.63
CA THR A 304 -0.88 -11.14 12.05
C THR A 304 0.18 -11.71 12.99
N GLU A 305 0.90 -12.77 12.62
CA GLU A 305 1.98 -13.32 13.44
C GLU A 305 3.15 -12.33 13.55
N ARG A 306 3.58 -11.74 12.42
CA ARG A 306 4.65 -10.75 12.39
C ARG A 306 4.21 -9.44 13.06
N LEU A 307 2.98 -9.00 12.81
CA LEU A 307 2.43 -7.81 13.47
C LEU A 307 2.37 -8.00 14.99
N SER A 308 1.88 -9.14 15.47
CA SER A 308 1.84 -9.48 16.90
C SER A 308 3.24 -9.43 17.52
N LYS A 309 4.25 -9.95 16.84
CA LYS A 309 5.65 -9.87 17.29
C LYS A 309 6.11 -8.42 17.41
N GLY A 310 5.85 -7.61 16.39
CA GLY A 310 6.22 -6.18 16.37
C GLY A 310 5.54 -5.40 17.49
N ILE A 311 4.24 -5.63 17.71
CA ILE A 311 3.48 -5.00 18.80
C ILE A 311 4.10 -5.35 20.16
N LYS A 312 4.41 -6.61 20.41
CA LYS A 312 5.04 -7.06 21.66
C LYS A 312 6.42 -6.47 21.89
N LEU A 313 7.19 -6.29 20.83
CA LEU A 313 8.54 -5.73 20.87
C LEU A 313 8.57 -4.19 20.84
N GLY A 314 7.44 -3.54 20.55
CA GLY A 314 7.39 -2.08 20.38
C GLY A 314 8.04 -1.60 19.08
N CYS A 315 7.85 -2.34 17.99
CA CYS A 315 8.42 -2.06 16.67
C CYS A 315 7.39 -1.42 15.74
N GLY A 316 7.67 -0.22 15.24
CA GLY A 316 6.75 0.52 14.39
C GLY A 316 5.54 1.06 15.15
N ASN A 317 4.69 1.80 14.45
CA ASN A 317 3.40 2.29 14.95
C ASN A 317 2.32 2.31 13.85
N SER A 318 2.63 1.73 12.70
CA SER A 318 1.72 1.60 11.55
C SER A 318 2.05 0.35 10.74
N ILE A 319 1.07 -0.19 10.07
CA ILE A 319 1.22 -1.31 9.14
C ILE A 319 0.76 -0.92 7.73
N LEU A 320 1.52 -1.29 6.72
CA LEU A 320 1.07 -1.24 5.34
C LEU A 320 0.22 -2.47 5.05
N ILE A 321 -0.94 -2.28 4.43
CA ILE A 321 -1.91 -3.34 4.14
C ILE A 321 -1.95 -3.61 2.64
N LYS A 322 -1.51 -4.79 2.26
CA LYS A 322 -1.54 -5.29 0.89
C LYS A 322 -2.26 -6.63 0.87
N LEU A 323 -3.43 -6.68 0.24
CA LEU A 323 -4.28 -7.86 0.20
C LEU A 323 -3.56 -9.13 -0.29
N ASN A 324 -2.69 -9.00 -1.29
CA ASN A 324 -2.02 -10.16 -1.88
C ASN A 324 -0.78 -10.64 -1.09
N GLN A 325 -0.30 -9.87 -0.11
CA GLN A 325 0.77 -10.34 0.78
C GLN A 325 0.30 -11.47 1.70
N ILE A 326 -0.98 -11.47 2.04
CA ILE A 326 -1.61 -12.52 2.85
C ILE A 326 -2.54 -13.41 2.03
N GLY A 327 -3.24 -12.86 1.04
CA GLY A 327 -3.96 -13.61 0.01
C GLY A 327 -5.44 -13.86 0.27
N SER A 328 -6.07 -13.16 1.22
CA SER A 328 -7.52 -13.18 1.42
C SER A 328 -8.03 -11.90 2.05
N VAL A 329 -9.30 -11.59 1.82
CA VAL A 329 -9.97 -10.43 2.42
C VAL A 329 -10.09 -10.60 3.93
N SER A 330 -10.53 -11.76 4.41
CA SER A 330 -10.75 -12.01 5.84
C SER A 330 -9.47 -11.88 6.67
N GLU A 331 -8.34 -12.42 6.22
CA GLU A 331 -7.05 -12.29 6.91
C GLU A 331 -6.56 -10.85 6.90
N THR A 332 -6.85 -10.10 5.83
CA THR A 332 -6.54 -8.66 5.74
C THR A 332 -7.34 -7.87 6.77
N LEU A 333 -8.64 -8.16 6.91
CA LEU A 333 -9.49 -7.53 7.93
C LEU A 333 -8.95 -7.79 9.35
N GLU A 334 -8.50 -9.02 9.63
CA GLU A 334 -7.90 -9.37 10.92
C GLU A 334 -6.59 -8.62 11.19
N ALA A 335 -5.75 -8.43 10.18
CA ALA A 335 -4.52 -7.65 10.32
C ALA A 335 -4.82 -6.19 10.66
N ILE A 336 -5.77 -5.56 9.96
CA ILE A 336 -6.20 -4.18 10.24
C ILE A 336 -6.78 -4.06 11.66
N LYS A 337 -7.64 -4.99 12.05
CA LYS A 337 -8.24 -5.03 13.38
C LYS A 337 -7.19 -5.17 14.49
N MET A 338 -6.22 -6.05 14.30
CA MET A 338 -5.12 -6.23 15.26
C MET A 338 -4.30 -4.95 15.39
N ALA A 339 -3.97 -4.28 14.30
CA ALA A 339 -3.25 -3.01 14.30
C ALA A 339 -4.02 -1.93 15.07
N HIS A 340 -5.29 -1.71 14.74
CA HIS A 340 -6.12 -0.71 15.39
C HIS A 340 -6.29 -0.97 16.89
N ASN A 341 -6.49 -2.22 17.29
CA ASN A 341 -6.62 -2.60 18.71
C ASN A 341 -5.33 -2.34 19.50
N ALA A 342 -4.18 -2.32 18.85
CA ALA A 342 -2.89 -2.01 19.46
C ALA A 342 -2.53 -0.50 19.39
N GLY A 343 -3.40 0.34 18.83
CA GLY A 343 -3.13 1.76 18.64
C GLY A 343 -2.27 2.08 17.43
N TYR A 344 -1.98 1.10 16.57
CA TYR A 344 -1.28 1.30 15.30
C TYR A 344 -2.24 1.89 14.27
N THR A 345 -1.73 2.72 13.38
CA THR A 345 -2.45 3.08 12.15
C THR A 345 -2.28 1.97 11.11
N ALA A 346 -3.13 1.98 10.10
CA ALA A 346 -3.02 1.12 8.93
C ALA A 346 -3.07 1.98 7.66
N VAL A 347 -2.22 1.67 6.71
CA VAL A 347 -2.19 2.32 5.40
C VAL A 347 -2.60 1.31 4.36
N THR A 348 -3.76 1.49 3.74
CA THR A 348 -4.21 0.61 2.66
C THR A 348 -3.39 0.90 1.40
N SER A 349 -2.84 -0.14 0.78
CA SER A 349 -1.82 0.03 -0.27
C SER A 349 -2.12 -0.80 -1.52
N HIS A 350 -1.69 -0.24 -2.66
CA HIS A 350 -1.57 -0.93 -3.93
C HIS A 350 -0.33 -1.84 -3.98
N ARG A 351 -0.09 -2.42 -5.13
CA ARG A 351 1.18 -3.06 -5.50
C ARG A 351 1.73 -2.41 -6.78
N SER A 352 3.02 -2.68 -7.09
CA SER A 352 3.65 -2.16 -8.31
C SER A 352 2.95 -2.63 -9.59
N GLY A 353 2.51 -3.88 -9.64
CA GLY A 353 1.73 -4.46 -10.74
C GLY A 353 0.23 -4.42 -10.48
N GLU A 354 -0.36 -3.23 -10.49
CA GLU A 354 -1.79 -3.06 -10.25
C GLU A 354 -2.67 -3.38 -11.46
N THR A 355 -3.94 -3.60 -11.14
CA THR A 355 -5.06 -3.75 -12.08
C THR A 355 -6.02 -2.58 -11.95
N GLU A 356 -7.12 -2.61 -12.71
CA GLU A 356 -8.21 -1.65 -12.58
C GLU A 356 -9.17 -1.91 -11.40
N ASP A 357 -8.96 -3.01 -10.64
CA ASP A 357 -9.73 -3.33 -9.43
C ASP A 357 -9.62 -2.20 -8.39
N THR A 358 -10.74 -1.82 -7.81
CA THR A 358 -10.84 -0.70 -6.86
C THR A 358 -11.10 -1.11 -5.42
N THR A 359 -10.97 -2.40 -5.12
CA THR A 359 -11.28 -2.96 -3.78
C THR A 359 -10.55 -2.26 -2.66
N ILE A 360 -9.29 -1.84 -2.86
CA ILE A 360 -8.53 -1.15 -1.81
C ILE A 360 -9.12 0.22 -1.44
N ALA A 361 -9.80 0.89 -2.36
CA ALA A 361 -10.50 2.14 -2.05
C ALA A 361 -11.68 1.88 -1.10
N ASP A 362 -12.51 0.88 -1.40
CA ASP A 362 -13.61 0.45 -0.52
C ASP A 362 -13.09 -0.04 0.83
N LEU A 363 -12.02 -0.83 0.84
CA LEU A 363 -11.40 -1.34 2.07
C LEU A 363 -10.93 -0.21 2.99
N ALA A 364 -10.30 0.82 2.44
CA ALA A 364 -9.80 1.96 3.21
C ALA A 364 -10.93 2.69 3.95
N VAL A 365 -12.06 2.90 3.29
CA VAL A 365 -13.24 3.53 3.91
C VAL A 365 -13.94 2.57 4.87
N ALA A 366 -14.09 1.30 4.46
CA ALA A 366 -14.76 0.27 5.27
C ALA A 366 -14.16 0.16 6.67
N LEU A 367 -12.86 0.09 6.78
CA LEU A 367 -12.13 -0.11 8.03
C LEU A 367 -11.60 1.19 8.64
N ASN A 368 -11.92 2.34 8.06
CA ASN A 368 -11.43 3.64 8.52
C ASN A 368 -9.89 3.65 8.71
N THR A 369 -9.17 3.15 7.70
CA THR A 369 -7.69 3.15 7.76
C THR A 369 -7.10 4.56 7.69
N CYS A 370 -7.88 5.51 7.20
CA CYS A 370 -7.55 6.94 7.14
C CYS A 370 -6.38 7.31 6.23
N GLN A 371 -5.72 6.35 5.62
CA GLN A 371 -4.60 6.58 4.70
C GLN A 371 -4.63 5.55 3.56
N ILE A 372 -4.30 5.99 2.35
CA ILE A 372 -4.17 5.12 1.18
C ILE A 372 -2.92 5.46 0.39
N LYS A 373 -2.11 4.44 0.11
CA LYS A 373 -0.91 4.50 -0.73
C LYS A 373 -1.22 3.81 -2.05
N THR A 374 -1.55 4.56 -3.09
CA THR A 374 -1.95 3.99 -4.39
C THR A 374 -1.40 4.76 -5.60
N GLY A 375 -0.20 5.33 -5.45
CA GLY A 375 0.54 5.95 -6.54
C GLY A 375 0.20 7.42 -6.79
N ALA A 376 0.72 7.95 -7.89
CA ALA A 376 0.50 9.31 -8.36
C ALA A 376 -0.89 9.47 -9.01
N PRO A 377 -1.34 10.71 -9.27
CA PRO A 377 -2.57 10.95 -10.06
C PRO A 377 -2.30 10.77 -11.56
N SER A 378 -1.73 9.65 -11.91
CA SER A 378 -1.25 9.26 -13.24
C SER A 378 -1.31 7.74 -13.38
N ARG A 379 -1.53 7.23 -14.59
CA ARG A 379 -1.81 5.84 -14.94
C ARG A 379 -3.20 5.38 -14.47
N SER A 380 -3.94 4.76 -15.38
CA SER A 380 -5.37 4.44 -15.19
C SER A 380 -5.63 3.53 -13.99
N GLU A 381 -4.77 2.56 -13.74
CA GLU A 381 -4.88 1.60 -12.62
C GLU A 381 -4.73 2.29 -11.25
N ARG A 382 -4.03 3.42 -11.19
CA ARG A 382 -3.91 4.24 -9.96
C ARG A 382 -5.10 5.17 -9.83
N VAL A 383 -5.41 5.91 -10.89
CA VAL A 383 -6.51 6.88 -10.94
C VAL A 383 -7.87 6.22 -10.68
N ALA A 384 -8.05 4.96 -11.08
CA ALA A 384 -9.27 4.21 -10.80
C ALA A 384 -9.62 4.17 -9.30
N LYS A 385 -8.61 4.01 -8.42
CA LYS A 385 -8.80 4.00 -6.97
C LYS A 385 -9.25 5.36 -6.45
N TYR A 386 -8.63 6.43 -6.92
CA TYR A 386 -8.99 7.80 -6.54
C TYR A 386 -10.39 8.17 -7.03
N ASN A 387 -10.76 7.78 -8.25
CA ASN A 387 -12.11 7.98 -8.76
C ASN A 387 -13.16 7.21 -7.96
N GLN A 388 -12.83 6.00 -7.49
CA GLN A 388 -13.73 5.24 -6.62
C GLN A 388 -13.93 5.94 -5.27
N LEU A 389 -12.89 6.51 -4.70
CA LEU A 389 -12.99 7.30 -3.46
C LEU A 389 -13.87 8.56 -3.64
N LEU A 390 -13.82 9.22 -4.79
CA LEU A 390 -14.73 10.32 -5.11
C LEU A 390 -16.20 9.87 -5.10
N ARG A 391 -16.50 8.70 -5.68
CA ARG A 391 -17.85 8.13 -5.67
C ARG A 391 -18.32 7.80 -4.27
N ILE A 392 -17.43 7.22 -3.45
CA ILE A 392 -17.74 6.88 -2.05
C ILE A 392 -18.00 8.16 -1.24
N GLU A 393 -17.19 9.20 -1.40
CA GLU A 393 -17.41 10.50 -0.74
C GLU A 393 -18.77 11.08 -1.11
N GLU A 394 -19.14 11.05 -2.39
CA GLU A 394 -20.44 11.51 -2.86
C GLU A 394 -21.59 10.70 -2.26
N GLN A 395 -21.47 9.37 -2.20
CA GLN A 395 -22.47 8.48 -1.59
C GLN A 395 -22.66 8.74 -0.09
N LEU A 396 -21.57 9.00 0.62
CA LEU A 396 -21.61 9.31 2.06
C LEU A 396 -22.19 10.70 2.34
N GLY A 397 -22.03 11.65 1.41
CA GLY A 397 -22.52 13.01 1.58
C GLY A 397 -22.01 13.66 2.87
N ASN A 398 -22.92 14.17 3.68
CA ASN A 398 -22.59 14.84 4.95
C ASN A 398 -22.03 13.89 6.04
N ALA A 399 -22.13 12.58 5.85
CA ALA A 399 -21.56 11.60 6.75
C ALA A 399 -20.06 11.35 6.50
N ALA A 400 -19.56 11.80 5.34
CA ALA A 400 -18.15 11.66 4.98
C ALA A 400 -17.26 12.46 5.94
N VAL A 401 -16.20 11.83 6.44
CA VAL A 401 -15.19 12.47 7.29
C VAL A 401 -13.84 12.38 6.55
N TYR A 402 -13.18 13.50 6.39
CA TYR A 402 -11.80 13.55 5.92
C TYR A 402 -10.90 13.90 7.11
N PRO A 403 -10.07 12.96 7.60
CA PRO A 403 -9.39 13.12 8.87
C PRO A 403 -8.23 14.14 8.83
N GLY A 404 -7.67 14.42 7.64
CA GLY A 404 -6.51 15.29 7.52
C GLY A 404 -5.35 14.83 8.40
N LYS A 405 -4.73 15.74 9.14
CA LYS A 405 -3.65 15.40 10.09
C LYS A 405 -4.09 14.45 11.21
N GLY A 406 -5.37 14.35 11.49
CA GLY A 406 -5.93 13.36 12.43
C GLY A 406 -5.81 11.91 11.97
N ALA A 407 -5.39 11.67 10.72
CA ALA A 407 -5.08 10.33 10.24
C ALA A 407 -3.85 9.70 10.92
N PHE A 408 -2.94 10.54 11.42
CA PHE A 408 -1.73 10.11 12.12
C PHE A 408 -1.96 10.06 13.64
N HIS A 409 -1.39 9.07 14.30
CA HIS A 409 -1.38 8.95 15.75
C HIS A 409 -0.04 9.44 16.31
N ILE A 410 0.34 10.66 15.99
CA ILE A 410 1.61 11.29 16.37
C ILE A 410 1.38 12.68 16.97
N SER A 411 2.34 13.13 17.77
CA SER A 411 2.34 14.45 18.44
C SER A 411 3.19 15.43 17.63
N ARG A 412 2.60 16.03 16.57
CA ARG A 412 3.34 16.96 15.71
C ARG A 412 2.45 18.08 15.12
#